data_768af4342b27f034c6ff428aeb68028a
#
_entry.id   768af4342b27f034c6ff428aeb68028a
#
_cell.length_a   1.000
_cell.length_b   1.000
_cell.length_c   1.000
_cell.angle_alpha   90.00
_cell.angle_beta   90.00
_cell.angle_gamma   90.00
#
_symmetry.space_group_name_H-M   'P 1'
#
loop_
_entity.id
_entity.type
_entity.pdbx_description
1 polymer ?
#
loop_
_entity_poly.entity_id
_entity_poly.type
_entity_poly.pdbx_seq_one_letter_code
_entity_poly.pdbx_strand_id
1 'polypeptide(L)'
;MINKHIFATLFFALFATITGVGIVVPLLPVYANSMGAGGLYIGLIFGAFSISRSILLPFFGRLSDQKGRKPFIIVGMLCYSVVSVAFALSTNVMHLIIIRFLQGIASAMIMPVVQAYVGDITPPGREGTTMGLFNMALFLGLSLGPVAGGIINDSFSLQSTFICMGLLSLLGFLLCLALLPPTRDESVVLQGRKPIAWKTIIADRSIAGLFVFRFTYTSGIGVIWGFLPVLADVELHLSSARIGVLVMLGVFVSGIVQLPMGRLADRMNRKVMVVVGGLIAAAAMIAYQRAFSFEYLFGISCLFGIGGGIAMPALMAIAVTKGQQAEAMGSVISLLTMGHSLGMMVGSMGAGVMMDWFDLRIAFFLGAVLMFIGVAFFMFCLRKDPNPKSFPE
;
A
#
# COMPACT_ATOMS: atom_id res chain seq x y z
N MET A 1 14.10 6.06 -26.54
CA MET A 1 14.20 6.97 -25.37
C MET A 1 12.82 7.05 -24.74
N ILE A 2 12.72 7.08 -23.40
CA ILE A 2 11.44 7.31 -22.70
C ILE A 2 10.86 8.64 -23.16
N ASN A 3 9.56 8.68 -23.46
CA ASN A 3 8.88 9.95 -23.66
C ASN A 3 8.80 10.69 -22.32
N LYS A 4 9.74 11.63 -22.11
CA LYS A 4 9.90 12.34 -20.83
C LYS A 4 8.65 13.13 -20.43
N HIS A 5 7.91 13.65 -21.40
CA HIS A 5 6.69 14.43 -21.14
C HIS A 5 5.57 13.54 -20.61
N ILE A 6 5.34 12.38 -21.23
CA ILE A 6 4.33 11.42 -20.75
C ILE A 6 4.70 10.89 -19.37
N PHE A 7 5.97 10.50 -19.18
CA PHE A 7 6.43 10.01 -17.87
C PHE A 7 6.28 11.05 -16.76
N ALA A 8 6.70 12.30 -17.03
CA ALA A 8 6.55 13.40 -16.07
C ALA A 8 5.08 13.66 -15.73
N THR A 9 4.20 13.69 -16.74
CA THR A 9 2.74 13.84 -16.51
C THR A 9 2.21 12.76 -15.60
N LEU A 10 2.50 11.48 -15.87
CA LEU A 10 2.07 10.35 -15.03
C LEU A 10 2.67 10.42 -13.63
N PHE A 11 3.95 10.79 -13.51
CA PHE A 11 4.64 10.94 -12.23
C PHE A 11 3.97 12.01 -11.36
N PHE A 12 3.82 13.23 -11.88
CA PHE A 12 3.25 14.34 -11.10
C PHE A 12 1.76 14.16 -10.81
N ALA A 13 0.99 13.63 -11.78
CA ALA A 13 -0.42 13.34 -11.56
C ALA A 13 -0.63 12.28 -10.49
N LEU A 14 0.18 11.21 -10.52
CA LEU A 14 0.13 10.18 -9.49
C LEU A 14 0.62 10.71 -8.14
N PHE A 15 1.75 11.44 -8.11
CA PHE A 15 2.28 12.06 -6.90
C PHE A 15 1.22 12.94 -6.23
N ALA A 16 0.56 13.84 -6.97
CA ALA A 16 -0.50 14.69 -6.44
C ALA A 16 -1.67 13.86 -5.87
N THR A 17 -2.14 12.87 -6.63
CA THR A 17 -3.26 12.01 -6.19
C THR A 17 -2.90 11.20 -4.94
N ILE A 18 -1.71 10.61 -4.90
CA ILE A 18 -1.26 9.80 -3.76
C ILE A 18 -0.96 10.67 -2.53
N THR A 19 -0.43 11.88 -2.72
CA THR A 19 -0.29 12.87 -1.64
C THR A 19 -1.67 13.19 -1.05
N GLY A 20 -2.68 13.43 -1.91
CA GLY A 20 -4.06 13.63 -1.46
C GLY A 20 -4.61 12.47 -0.64
N VAL A 21 -4.36 11.22 -1.08
CA VAL A 21 -4.74 10.03 -0.30
C VAL A 21 -4.01 10.00 1.04
N GLY A 22 -2.70 10.25 1.04
CA GLY A 22 -1.87 10.27 2.25
C GLY A 22 -2.34 11.31 3.27
N ILE A 23 -2.81 12.47 2.82
CA ILE A 23 -3.38 13.54 3.66
C ILE A 23 -4.50 12.99 4.57
N VAL A 24 -5.39 12.17 4.02
CA VAL A 24 -6.60 11.72 4.72
C VAL A 24 -6.38 10.48 5.57
N VAL A 25 -5.41 9.64 5.22
CA VAL A 25 -5.17 8.34 5.90
C VAL A 25 -5.09 8.45 7.43
N PRO A 26 -4.26 9.32 8.04
CA PRO A 26 -4.17 9.40 9.50
C PRO A 26 -5.36 10.09 10.17
N LEU A 27 -6.08 10.93 9.45
CA LEU A 27 -7.18 11.73 10.00
C LEU A 27 -8.51 10.95 10.01
N LEU A 28 -8.69 10.04 9.08
CA LEU A 28 -9.95 9.34 8.90
C LEU A 28 -10.35 8.46 10.10
N PRO A 29 -9.44 7.69 10.74
CA PRO A 29 -9.77 6.95 11.96
C PRO A 29 -10.12 7.84 13.13
N VAL A 30 -9.40 8.95 13.31
CA VAL A 30 -9.67 9.95 14.36
C VAL A 30 -11.05 10.59 14.13
N TYR A 31 -11.35 10.96 12.90
CA TYR A 31 -12.67 11.52 12.53
C TYR A 31 -13.79 10.52 12.77
N ALA A 32 -13.61 9.25 12.37
CA ALA A 32 -14.61 8.22 12.65
C ALA A 32 -14.83 8.03 14.17
N ASN A 33 -13.75 8.01 14.94
CA ASN A 33 -13.81 7.89 16.40
C ASN A 33 -14.56 9.09 17.03
N SER A 34 -14.32 10.32 16.56
CA SER A 34 -15.03 11.52 17.03
C SER A 34 -16.54 11.51 16.70
N MET A 35 -16.95 10.73 15.70
CA MET A 35 -18.36 10.44 15.37
C MET A 35 -18.96 9.30 16.21
N GLY A 36 -18.21 8.75 17.16
CA GLY A 36 -18.65 7.63 18.00
C GLY A 36 -18.51 6.25 17.33
N ALA A 37 -17.66 6.11 16.30
CA ALA A 37 -17.39 4.81 15.68
C ALA A 37 -16.64 3.89 16.66
N GLY A 38 -17.17 2.67 16.88
CA GLY A 38 -16.41 1.60 17.50
C GLY A 38 -15.28 1.09 16.60
N GLY A 39 -14.40 0.29 17.18
CA GLY A 39 -13.22 -0.22 16.49
C GLY A 39 -13.56 -1.00 15.21
N LEU A 40 -14.62 -1.83 15.23
CA LEU A 40 -15.06 -2.57 14.06
C LEU A 40 -15.43 -1.62 12.90
N TYR A 41 -16.11 -0.50 13.16
CA TYR A 41 -16.47 0.47 12.13
C TYR A 41 -15.23 1.18 11.56
N ILE A 42 -14.26 1.52 12.42
CA ILE A 42 -12.95 2.06 11.98
C ILE A 42 -12.25 1.04 11.07
N GLY A 43 -12.22 -0.23 11.48
CA GLY A 43 -11.66 -1.32 10.67
C GLY A 43 -12.39 -1.49 9.33
N LEU A 44 -13.73 -1.38 9.31
CA LEU A 44 -14.54 -1.45 8.09
C LEU A 44 -14.27 -0.32 7.10
N ILE A 45 -13.94 0.88 7.55
CA ILE A 45 -13.55 2.01 6.69
C ILE A 45 -12.33 1.64 5.84
N PHE A 46 -11.31 0.99 6.42
CA PHE A 46 -10.15 0.50 5.67
C PHE A 46 -10.45 -0.78 4.89
N GLY A 47 -11.25 -1.67 5.47
CA GLY A 47 -11.69 -2.92 4.86
C GLY A 47 -12.50 -2.69 3.59
N ALA A 48 -13.47 -1.77 3.60
CA ALA A 48 -14.32 -1.43 2.46
C ALA A 48 -13.50 -0.98 1.24
N PHE A 49 -12.49 -0.12 1.46
CA PHE A 49 -11.54 0.28 0.42
C PHE A 49 -10.78 -0.92 -0.13
N SER A 50 -10.26 -1.77 0.75
CA SER A 50 -9.44 -2.93 0.36
C SER A 50 -10.24 -3.98 -0.41
N ILE A 51 -11.49 -4.24 -0.02
CA ILE A 51 -12.40 -5.18 -0.69
C ILE A 51 -12.71 -4.71 -2.11
N SER A 52 -13.25 -3.49 -2.25
CA SER A 52 -13.65 -2.96 -3.55
C SER A 52 -12.48 -2.89 -4.53
N ARG A 53 -11.33 -2.43 -4.04
CA ARG A 53 -10.10 -2.39 -4.83
C ARG A 53 -9.66 -3.79 -5.27
N SER A 54 -9.60 -4.76 -4.34
CA SER A 54 -9.10 -6.11 -4.65
C SER A 54 -9.93 -6.82 -5.70
N ILE A 55 -11.26 -6.68 -5.63
CA ILE A 55 -12.19 -7.32 -6.57
C ILE A 55 -12.06 -6.69 -7.97
N LEU A 56 -11.94 -5.36 -8.04
CA LEU A 56 -12.01 -4.64 -9.29
C LEU A 56 -10.65 -4.40 -9.97
N LEU A 57 -9.54 -4.55 -9.25
CA LEU A 57 -8.19 -4.35 -9.78
C LEU A 57 -7.89 -5.22 -11.02
N PRO A 58 -8.14 -6.54 -11.03
CA PRO A 58 -7.92 -7.35 -12.23
C PRO A 58 -8.91 -7.04 -13.35
N PHE A 59 -10.13 -6.61 -13.02
CA PHE A 59 -11.14 -6.22 -14.01
C PHE A 59 -10.72 -4.96 -14.77
N PHE A 60 -10.39 -3.88 -14.06
CA PHE A 60 -9.97 -2.64 -14.71
C PHE A 60 -8.60 -2.75 -15.37
N GLY A 61 -7.70 -3.56 -14.85
CA GLY A 61 -6.44 -3.88 -15.53
C GLY A 61 -6.70 -4.41 -16.94
N ARG A 62 -7.48 -5.48 -17.07
CA ARG A 62 -7.84 -6.09 -18.37
C ARG A 62 -8.63 -5.15 -19.27
N LEU A 63 -9.59 -4.43 -18.71
CA LEU A 63 -10.43 -3.52 -19.49
C LEU A 63 -9.61 -2.35 -20.05
N SER A 64 -8.59 -1.89 -19.31
CA SER A 64 -7.66 -0.86 -19.80
C SER A 64 -6.71 -1.35 -20.90
N ASP A 65 -6.41 -2.66 -20.93
CA ASP A 65 -5.66 -3.27 -22.04
C ASP A 65 -6.46 -3.22 -23.35
N GLN A 66 -7.78 -3.35 -23.26
CA GLN A 66 -8.67 -3.39 -24.42
C GLN A 66 -9.14 -2.01 -24.91
N LYS A 67 -9.41 -1.09 -23.99
CA LYS A 67 -10.02 0.23 -24.28
C LYS A 67 -9.04 1.40 -24.19
N GLY A 68 -7.74 1.10 -23.96
CA GLY A 68 -6.71 2.11 -23.75
C GLY A 68 -6.60 2.57 -22.31
N ARG A 69 -5.42 3.06 -21.92
CA ARG A 69 -5.07 3.43 -20.53
C ARG A 69 -5.69 4.74 -20.07
N LYS A 70 -5.63 5.77 -20.95
CA LYS A 70 -6.00 7.15 -20.62
C LYS A 70 -7.40 7.31 -20.03
N PRO A 71 -8.49 6.72 -20.56
CA PRO A 71 -9.83 6.92 -20.04
C PRO A 71 -9.97 6.48 -18.57
N PHE A 72 -9.36 5.34 -18.20
CA PHE A 72 -9.44 4.82 -16.83
C PHE A 72 -8.69 5.69 -15.83
N ILE A 73 -7.50 6.20 -16.21
CA ILE A 73 -6.73 7.12 -15.37
C ILE A 73 -7.53 8.39 -15.11
N ILE A 74 -8.09 9.00 -16.17
CA ILE A 74 -8.86 10.25 -16.07
C ILE A 74 -10.12 10.04 -15.21
N VAL A 75 -10.92 9.03 -15.50
CA VAL A 75 -12.15 8.73 -14.74
C VAL A 75 -11.82 8.41 -13.29
N GLY A 76 -10.79 7.60 -13.03
CA GLY A 76 -10.35 7.28 -11.68
C GLY A 76 -9.95 8.52 -10.88
N MET A 77 -9.17 9.43 -11.44
CA MET A 77 -8.75 10.68 -10.77
C MET A 77 -9.92 11.63 -10.53
N LEU A 78 -10.84 11.73 -11.49
CA LEU A 78 -12.07 12.51 -11.31
C LEU A 78 -12.94 11.93 -10.19
N CYS A 79 -13.11 10.60 -10.15
CA CYS A 79 -13.81 9.92 -9.05
C CYS A 79 -13.16 10.20 -7.70
N TYR A 80 -11.82 10.23 -7.62
CA TYR A 80 -11.12 10.61 -6.39
C TYR A 80 -11.44 12.04 -5.95
N SER A 81 -11.50 12.99 -6.90
CA SER A 81 -11.86 14.37 -6.60
C SER A 81 -13.31 14.48 -6.08
N VAL A 82 -14.26 13.77 -6.71
CA VAL A 82 -15.67 13.74 -6.28
C VAL A 82 -15.82 13.09 -4.91
N VAL A 83 -15.17 11.95 -4.68
CA VAL A 83 -15.15 11.25 -3.39
C VAL A 83 -14.61 12.14 -2.26
N SER A 84 -13.66 13.01 -2.57
CA SER A 84 -13.11 13.97 -1.61
C SER A 84 -14.15 14.97 -1.12
N VAL A 85 -14.99 15.49 -2.01
CA VAL A 85 -16.13 16.34 -1.65
C VAL A 85 -17.12 15.56 -0.79
N ALA A 86 -17.39 14.30 -1.12
CA ALA A 86 -18.26 13.45 -0.32
C ALA A 86 -17.73 13.23 1.11
N PHE A 87 -16.40 13.11 1.30
CA PHE A 87 -15.82 13.09 2.66
C PHE A 87 -16.08 14.38 3.43
N ALA A 88 -15.94 15.55 2.80
CA ALA A 88 -16.18 16.84 3.44
C ALA A 88 -17.65 17.03 3.85
N LEU A 89 -18.58 16.36 3.18
CA LEU A 89 -20.01 16.39 3.44
C LEU A 89 -20.48 15.21 4.33
N SER A 90 -19.59 14.33 4.75
CA SER A 90 -19.96 13.18 5.57
C SER A 90 -20.39 13.59 6.98
N THR A 91 -21.51 13.02 7.46
CA THR A 91 -22.11 13.34 8.76
C THR A 91 -22.21 12.14 9.69
N ASN A 92 -21.92 10.94 9.19
CA ASN A 92 -21.95 9.71 9.98
C ASN A 92 -20.95 8.68 9.47
N VAL A 93 -20.68 7.68 10.28
CA VAL A 93 -19.68 6.62 10.02
C VAL A 93 -20.04 5.78 8.79
N MET A 94 -21.32 5.53 8.54
CA MET A 94 -21.74 4.73 7.36
C MET A 94 -21.41 5.47 6.06
N HIS A 95 -21.52 6.81 6.03
CA HIS A 95 -21.06 7.60 4.89
C HIS A 95 -19.57 7.37 4.62
N LEU A 96 -18.73 7.36 5.66
CA LEU A 96 -17.28 7.11 5.51
C LEU A 96 -17.00 5.74 4.91
N ILE A 97 -17.72 4.69 5.35
CA ILE A 97 -17.56 3.32 4.82
C ILE A 97 -17.93 3.25 3.34
N ILE A 98 -19.08 3.84 2.96
CA ILE A 98 -19.55 3.86 1.57
C ILE A 98 -18.57 4.66 0.69
N ILE A 99 -18.14 5.83 1.15
CA ILE A 99 -17.18 6.68 0.44
C ILE A 99 -15.85 5.94 0.24
N ARG A 100 -15.36 5.22 1.26
CA ARG A 100 -14.15 4.39 1.16
C ARG A 100 -14.31 3.24 0.18
N PHE A 101 -15.48 2.62 0.12
CA PHE A 101 -15.78 1.60 -0.89
C PHE A 101 -15.69 2.18 -2.31
N LEU A 102 -16.31 3.34 -2.56
CA LEU A 102 -16.23 4.04 -3.85
C LEU A 102 -14.80 4.49 -4.18
N GLN A 103 -14.06 4.97 -3.18
CA GLN A 103 -12.65 5.32 -3.34
C GLN A 103 -11.79 4.13 -3.73
N GLY A 104 -12.08 2.93 -3.21
CA GLY A 104 -11.41 1.70 -3.61
C GLY A 104 -11.64 1.32 -5.07
N ILE A 105 -12.87 1.55 -5.59
CA ILE A 105 -13.20 1.39 -7.02
C ILE A 105 -12.32 2.32 -7.87
N ALA A 106 -12.28 3.60 -7.52
CA ALA A 106 -11.47 4.60 -8.21
C ALA A 106 -9.95 4.26 -8.17
N SER A 107 -9.46 3.77 -7.01
CA SER A 107 -8.08 3.30 -6.86
C SER A 107 -7.74 2.14 -7.79
N ALA A 108 -8.68 1.21 -7.99
CA ALA A 108 -8.51 0.08 -8.89
C ALA A 108 -8.41 0.50 -10.37
N MET A 109 -8.97 1.66 -10.73
CA MET A 109 -8.85 2.25 -12.07
C MET A 109 -7.53 2.99 -12.28
N ILE A 110 -6.90 3.51 -11.23
CA ILE A 110 -5.70 4.35 -11.35
C ILE A 110 -4.43 3.49 -11.30
N MET A 111 -4.17 2.83 -10.16
CA MET A 111 -2.86 2.25 -9.86
C MET A 111 -2.35 1.23 -10.89
N PRO A 112 -3.10 0.14 -11.22
CA PRO A 112 -2.61 -0.84 -12.17
C PRO A 112 -2.48 -0.26 -13.58
N VAL A 113 -3.37 0.67 -13.94
CA VAL A 113 -3.42 1.25 -15.29
C VAL A 113 -2.28 2.23 -15.50
N VAL A 114 -1.94 3.06 -14.49
CA VAL A 114 -0.77 3.96 -14.57
C VAL A 114 0.52 3.15 -14.61
N GLN A 115 0.66 2.09 -13.78
CA GLN A 115 1.82 1.21 -13.83
C GLN A 115 1.99 0.53 -15.20
N ALA A 116 0.88 0.05 -15.77
CA ALA A 116 0.90 -0.52 -17.11
C ALA A 116 1.29 0.50 -18.17
N TYR A 117 0.75 1.73 -18.11
CA TYR A 117 1.11 2.80 -19.05
C TYR A 117 2.60 3.16 -18.94
N VAL A 118 3.14 3.26 -17.73
CA VAL A 118 4.59 3.46 -17.52
C VAL A 118 5.39 2.31 -18.14
N GLY A 119 4.91 1.07 -18.00
CA GLY A 119 5.49 -0.10 -18.66
C GLY A 119 5.49 0.04 -20.19
N ASP A 120 4.35 0.43 -20.77
CA ASP A 120 4.17 0.57 -22.22
C ASP A 120 5.12 1.60 -22.86
N ILE A 121 5.47 2.68 -22.13
CA ILE A 121 6.39 3.74 -22.60
C ILE A 121 7.86 3.47 -22.24
N THR A 122 8.16 2.38 -21.53
CA THR A 122 9.51 2.07 -21.05
C THR A 122 10.29 1.33 -22.13
N PRO A 123 11.48 1.83 -22.54
CA PRO A 123 12.33 1.13 -23.48
C PRO A 123 12.86 -0.19 -22.89
N PRO A 124 13.06 -1.23 -23.74
CA PRO A 124 13.65 -2.48 -23.30
C PRO A 124 14.99 -2.28 -22.58
N GLY A 125 15.19 -2.99 -21.45
CA GLY A 125 16.39 -2.91 -20.63
C GLY A 125 16.43 -1.74 -19.63
N ARG A 126 15.37 -0.92 -19.53
CA ARG A 126 15.25 0.18 -18.55
C ARG A 126 14.05 0.04 -17.60
N GLU A 127 13.44 -1.12 -17.57
CA GLU A 127 12.22 -1.41 -16.81
C GLU A 127 12.42 -1.12 -15.31
N GLY A 128 13.51 -1.62 -14.74
CA GLY A 128 13.82 -1.43 -13.31
C GLY A 128 14.02 0.05 -12.95
N THR A 129 14.77 0.80 -13.75
CA THR A 129 15.02 2.23 -13.52
C THR A 129 13.73 3.04 -13.62
N THR A 130 12.93 2.79 -14.66
CA THR A 130 11.69 3.54 -14.90
C THR A 130 10.67 3.26 -13.80
N MET A 131 10.47 1.99 -13.44
CA MET A 131 9.55 1.62 -12.35
C MET A 131 10.06 2.08 -10.99
N GLY A 132 11.38 2.09 -10.77
CA GLY A 132 11.98 2.65 -9.55
C GLY A 132 11.67 4.15 -9.41
N LEU A 133 11.88 4.93 -10.47
CA LEU A 133 11.53 6.35 -10.49
C LEU A 133 10.02 6.58 -10.30
N PHE A 134 9.19 5.76 -10.95
CA PHE A 134 7.74 5.83 -10.79
C PHE A 134 7.31 5.53 -9.34
N ASN A 135 7.88 4.52 -8.70
CA ASN A 135 7.60 4.20 -7.31
C ASN A 135 8.01 5.31 -6.33
N MET A 136 9.00 6.17 -6.69
CA MET A 136 9.32 7.35 -5.90
C MET A 136 8.11 8.29 -5.75
N ALA A 137 7.27 8.45 -6.78
CA ALA A 137 6.05 9.26 -6.67
C ALA A 137 5.11 8.71 -5.58
N LEU A 138 4.98 7.39 -5.48
CA LEU A 138 4.19 6.71 -4.45
C LEU A 138 4.77 6.94 -3.05
N PHE A 139 6.08 6.68 -2.88
CA PHE A 139 6.74 6.84 -1.59
C PHE A 139 6.73 8.29 -1.10
N LEU A 140 7.03 9.25 -1.98
CA LEU A 140 6.99 10.66 -1.65
C LEU A 140 5.57 11.12 -1.30
N GLY A 141 4.58 10.73 -2.09
CA GLY A 141 3.17 11.08 -1.85
C GLY A 141 2.68 10.52 -0.51
N LEU A 142 2.89 9.24 -0.24
CA LEU A 142 2.51 8.59 1.02
C LEU A 142 3.33 9.07 2.23
N SER A 143 4.53 9.64 2.01
CA SER A 143 5.34 10.19 3.09
C SER A 143 4.96 11.63 3.40
N LEU A 144 4.80 12.49 2.38
CA LEU A 144 4.49 13.91 2.58
C LEU A 144 3.01 14.13 2.92
N GLY A 145 2.12 13.28 2.37
CA GLY A 145 0.67 13.42 2.57
C GLY A 145 0.24 13.48 4.02
N PRO A 146 0.58 12.51 4.87
CA PRO A 146 0.17 12.49 6.28
C PRO A 146 0.58 13.72 7.07
N VAL A 147 1.80 14.22 6.85
CA VAL A 147 2.30 15.42 7.53
C VAL A 147 1.56 16.67 7.03
N ALA A 148 1.42 16.82 5.72
CA ALA A 148 0.66 17.93 5.14
C ALA A 148 -0.80 17.91 5.62
N GLY A 149 -1.42 16.74 5.68
CA GLY A 149 -2.79 16.56 6.18
C GLY A 149 -2.93 16.98 7.63
N GLY A 150 -2.01 16.55 8.48
CA GLY A 150 -2.01 16.94 9.89
C GLY A 150 -1.85 18.45 10.08
N ILE A 151 -0.90 19.08 9.37
CA ILE A 151 -0.68 20.54 9.43
C ILE A 151 -1.93 21.30 8.94
N ILE A 152 -2.54 20.88 7.83
CA ILE A 152 -3.75 21.52 7.31
C ILE A 152 -4.91 21.40 8.31
N ASN A 153 -5.08 20.21 8.93
CA ASN A 153 -6.13 19.98 9.91
C ASN A 153 -5.93 20.85 11.16
N ASP A 154 -4.70 20.92 11.69
CA ASP A 154 -4.40 21.71 12.88
C ASP A 154 -4.50 23.23 12.63
N SER A 155 -4.19 23.69 11.39
CA SER A 155 -4.17 25.12 11.05
C SER A 155 -5.53 25.67 10.58
N PHE A 156 -6.36 24.81 9.96
CA PHE A 156 -7.62 25.21 9.34
C PHE A 156 -8.80 24.35 9.84
N SER A 157 -8.99 23.19 9.21
CA SER A 157 -10.06 22.26 9.58
C SER A 157 -9.91 20.91 8.84
N LEU A 158 -10.66 19.91 9.32
CA LEU A 158 -10.76 18.63 8.64
C LEU A 158 -11.41 18.75 7.25
N GLN A 159 -12.41 19.63 7.10
CA GLN A 159 -13.03 19.88 5.80
C GLN A 159 -12.02 20.45 4.79
N SER A 160 -11.18 21.39 5.22
CA SER A 160 -10.09 21.93 4.38
C SER A 160 -9.12 20.85 3.93
N THR A 161 -8.88 19.86 4.78
CA THR A 161 -8.02 18.71 4.48
C THR A 161 -8.62 17.83 3.36
N PHE A 162 -9.92 17.53 3.45
CA PHE A 162 -10.63 16.81 2.40
C PHE A 162 -10.69 17.58 1.08
N ILE A 163 -10.92 18.89 1.13
CA ILE A 163 -10.91 19.75 -0.06
C ILE A 163 -9.51 19.74 -0.71
N CYS A 164 -8.45 19.85 0.08
CA CYS A 164 -7.08 19.78 -0.42
C CYS A 164 -6.79 18.45 -1.15
N MET A 165 -7.23 17.30 -0.59
CA MET A 165 -7.17 16.00 -1.27
C MET A 165 -7.87 16.06 -2.63
N GLY A 166 -9.07 16.67 -2.69
CA GLY A 166 -9.86 16.81 -3.92
C GLY A 166 -9.16 17.67 -4.96
N LEU A 167 -8.59 18.80 -4.55
CA LEU A 167 -7.84 19.70 -5.44
C LEU A 167 -6.59 19.04 -6.01
N LEU A 168 -5.85 18.27 -5.22
CA LEU A 168 -4.69 17.50 -5.69
C LEU A 168 -5.10 16.43 -6.70
N SER A 169 -6.21 15.72 -6.45
CA SER A 169 -6.73 14.72 -7.39
C SER A 169 -7.29 15.37 -8.67
N LEU A 170 -7.92 16.53 -8.55
CA LEU A 170 -8.38 17.33 -9.69
C LEU A 170 -7.20 17.85 -10.54
N LEU A 171 -6.11 18.27 -9.88
CA LEU A 171 -4.88 18.64 -10.57
C LEU A 171 -4.33 17.45 -11.38
N GLY A 172 -4.27 16.26 -10.77
CA GLY A 172 -3.88 15.03 -11.46
C GLY A 172 -4.78 14.72 -12.66
N PHE A 173 -6.09 14.86 -12.48
CA PHE A 173 -7.08 14.71 -13.56
C PHE A 173 -6.81 15.69 -14.71
N LEU A 174 -6.65 16.98 -14.42
CA LEU A 174 -6.41 18.02 -15.45
C LEU A 174 -5.09 17.81 -16.19
N LEU A 175 -4.02 17.43 -15.46
CA LEU A 175 -2.74 17.09 -16.09
C LEU A 175 -2.88 15.90 -17.04
N CYS A 176 -3.54 14.84 -16.64
CA CYS A 176 -3.74 13.66 -17.49
C CYS A 176 -4.69 13.96 -18.67
N LEU A 177 -5.75 14.74 -18.45
CA LEU A 177 -6.68 15.12 -19.50
C LEU A 177 -5.98 15.91 -20.60
N ALA A 178 -5.20 16.93 -20.21
CA ALA A 178 -4.57 17.87 -21.14
C ALA A 178 -3.29 17.30 -21.80
N LEU A 179 -2.44 16.62 -21.04
CA LEU A 179 -1.08 16.30 -21.48
C LEU A 179 -0.87 14.82 -21.85
N LEU A 180 -1.78 13.93 -21.43
CA LEU A 180 -1.62 12.50 -21.73
C LEU A 180 -2.18 12.20 -23.12
N PRO A 181 -1.38 11.66 -24.06
CA PRO A 181 -1.90 11.26 -25.36
C PRO A 181 -2.83 10.05 -25.20
N PRO A 182 -3.83 9.89 -26.11
CA PRO A 182 -4.58 8.65 -26.18
C PRO A 182 -3.61 7.50 -26.50
N THR A 183 -3.67 6.44 -25.74
CA THR A 183 -2.96 5.20 -26.09
C THR A 183 -3.65 4.64 -27.32
N ARG A 184 -2.98 4.65 -28.46
CA ARG A 184 -3.44 3.96 -29.67
C ARG A 184 -3.43 2.44 -29.39
N ASP A 185 -4.36 1.76 -30.06
CA ASP A 185 -4.48 0.29 -30.16
C ASP A 185 -3.24 -0.37 -30.82
N GLU A 186 -2.07 -0.14 -30.29
CA GLU A 186 -1.00 -1.10 -30.42
C GLU A 186 -1.24 -2.13 -29.32
N SER A 187 -2.28 -2.93 -29.53
CA SER A 187 -2.36 -4.26 -28.93
C SER A 187 -1.08 -4.99 -29.31
N VAL A 188 -0.03 -4.83 -28.52
CA VAL A 188 0.94 -5.89 -28.35
C VAL A 188 0.14 -6.99 -27.69
N VAL A 189 -0.60 -7.68 -28.53
CA VAL A 189 -1.19 -8.95 -28.25
C VAL A 189 -0.07 -9.78 -27.65
N LEU A 190 -0.12 -9.98 -26.33
CA LEU A 190 0.55 -11.09 -25.68
C LEU A 190 -0.12 -12.37 -26.21
N GLN A 191 -0.01 -12.54 -27.55
CA GLN A 191 -0.42 -13.75 -28.24
C GLN A 191 0.50 -14.86 -27.77
N GLY A 192 -0.08 -15.80 -27.07
CA GLY A 192 0.41 -17.15 -27.06
C GLY A 192 0.94 -17.73 -25.75
N ARG A 193 0.92 -17.01 -24.59
CA ARG A 193 1.17 -17.70 -23.33
C ARG A 193 -0.13 -18.23 -22.76
N LYS A 194 -0.31 -19.56 -22.78
CA LYS A 194 -1.42 -20.21 -22.07
C LYS A 194 -1.39 -19.74 -20.61
N PRO A 195 -2.52 -19.23 -20.09
CA PRO A 195 -2.59 -18.84 -18.69
C PRO A 195 -2.28 -20.07 -17.84
N ILE A 196 -1.20 -19.99 -17.05
CA ILE A 196 -0.84 -21.06 -16.12
C ILE A 196 -2.00 -21.18 -15.11
N ALA A 197 -2.45 -22.40 -14.86
CA ALA A 197 -3.55 -22.66 -13.95
C ALA A 197 -3.22 -22.12 -12.56
N TRP A 198 -4.08 -21.27 -12.00
CA TRP A 198 -3.94 -20.74 -10.65
C TRP A 198 -3.65 -21.81 -9.60
N LYS A 199 -4.19 -23.00 -9.79
CA LYS A 199 -3.96 -24.17 -8.92
C LYS A 199 -2.47 -24.53 -8.80
N THR A 200 -1.72 -24.44 -9.89
CA THR A 200 -0.28 -24.75 -9.90
C THR A 200 0.53 -23.71 -9.14
N ILE A 201 0.17 -22.44 -9.26
CA ILE A 201 0.85 -21.32 -8.58
C ILE A 201 0.58 -21.37 -7.07
N ILE A 202 -0.67 -21.61 -6.67
CA ILE A 202 -1.07 -21.70 -5.25
C ILE A 202 -0.50 -22.95 -4.59
N ALA A 203 -0.28 -24.03 -5.34
CA ALA A 203 0.30 -25.27 -4.84
C ALA A 203 1.81 -25.17 -4.57
N ASP A 204 2.52 -24.17 -5.12
CA ASP A 204 3.94 -23.95 -4.83
C ASP A 204 4.10 -23.41 -3.39
N ARG A 205 4.76 -24.22 -2.55
CA ARG A 205 4.98 -23.90 -1.13
C ARG A 205 5.72 -22.58 -0.96
N SER A 206 6.70 -22.27 -1.79
CA SER A 206 7.46 -21.03 -1.70
C SER A 206 6.59 -19.82 -2.00
N ILE A 207 5.75 -19.89 -3.03
CA ILE A 207 4.79 -18.84 -3.37
C ILE A 207 3.75 -18.66 -2.26
N ALA A 208 3.27 -19.76 -1.68
CA ALA A 208 2.37 -19.70 -0.51
C ALA A 208 3.06 -19.02 0.70
N GLY A 209 4.34 -19.33 0.96
CA GLY A 209 5.13 -18.66 2.00
C GLY A 209 5.28 -17.15 1.77
N LEU A 210 5.55 -16.75 0.52
CA LEU A 210 5.63 -15.33 0.14
C LEU A 210 4.27 -14.61 0.31
N PHE A 211 3.19 -15.27 -0.09
CA PHE A 211 1.83 -14.72 0.05
C PHE A 211 1.46 -14.49 1.52
N VAL A 212 1.66 -15.52 2.38
CA VAL A 212 1.32 -15.43 3.80
C VAL A 212 2.18 -14.39 4.51
N PHE A 213 3.49 -14.32 4.22
CA PHE A 213 4.34 -13.26 4.77
C PHE A 213 3.86 -11.87 4.35
N ARG A 214 3.55 -11.68 3.05
CA ARG A 214 3.02 -10.40 2.54
C ARG A 214 1.71 -10.03 3.22
N PHE A 215 0.80 -11.00 3.33
CA PHE A 215 -0.49 -10.85 3.99
C PHE A 215 -0.34 -10.42 5.45
N THR A 216 0.49 -11.12 6.24
CA THR A 216 0.65 -10.81 7.68
C THR A 216 1.39 -9.48 7.91
N TYR A 217 2.39 -9.15 7.09
CA TYR A 217 3.06 -7.86 7.17
C TYR A 217 2.09 -6.70 6.88
N THR A 218 1.26 -6.84 5.86
CA THR A 218 0.29 -5.79 5.52
C THR A 218 -0.92 -5.78 6.44
N SER A 219 -1.21 -6.89 7.16
CA SER A 219 -2.13 -6.86 8.30
C SER A 219 -1.61 -5.94 9.40
N GLY A 220 -0.30 -5.98 9.70
CA GLY A 220 0.33 -5.03 10.61
C GLY A 220 0.21 -3.57 10.15
N ILE A 221 0.36 -3.31 8.84
CA ILE A 221 0.11 -1.96 8.28
C ILE A 221 -1.36 -1.56 8.48
N GLY A 222 -2.32 -2.46 8.26
CA GLY A 222 -3.74 -2.20 8.48
C GLY A 222 -4.07 -1.84 9.94
N VAL A 223 -3.43 -2.52 10.90
CA VAL A 223 -3.52 -2.18 12.33
C VAL A 223 -2.96 -0.78 12.58
N ILE A 224 -1.74 -0.49 12.11
CA ILE A 224 -1.07 0.81 12.34
C ILE A 224 -1.88 1.94 11.72
N TRP A 225 -2.29 1.84 10.47
CA TRP A 225 -3.02 2.93 9.80
C TRP A 225 -4.42 3.17 10.34
N GLY A 226 -5.08 2.10 10.87
CA GLY A 226 -6.39 2.22 11.48
C GLY A 226 -6.36 2.72 12.93
N PHE A 227 -5.37 2.31 13.71
CA PHE A 227 -5.45 2.44 15.16
C PHE A 227 -4.31 3.24 15.82
N LEU A 228 -3.15 3.41 15.18
CA LEU A 228 -2.11 4.31 15.68
C LEU A 228 -2.58 5.77 15.76
N PRO A 229 -3.31 6.32 14.76
CA PRO A 229 -3.87 7.67 14.88
C PRO A 229 -4.84 7.82 16.05
N VAL A 230 -5.70 6.83 16.28
CA VAL A 230 -6.66 6.83 17.39
C VAL A 230 -5.94 6.77 18.75
N LEU A 231 -4.94 5.88 18.87
CA LEU A 231 -4.11 5.79 20.09
C LEU A 231 -3.42 7.13 20.39
N ALA A 232 -2.84 7.75 19.37
CA ALA A 232 -2.10 9.00 19.51
C ALA A 232 -2.99 10.19 19.82
N ASP A 233 -4.23 10.20 19.30
CA ASP A 233 -5.22 11.25 19.58
C ASP A 233 -5.87 11.07 20.95
N VAL A 234 -6.45 9.89 21.23
CA VAL A 234 -7.27 9.65 22.42
C VAL A 234 -6.44 9.51 23.70
N GLU A 235 -5.34 8.76 23.65
CA GLU A 235 -4.55 8.48 24.85
C GLU A 235 -3.40 9.46 25.07
N LEU A 236 -2.80 9.98 24.02
CA LEU A 236 -1.63 10.87 24.10
C LEU A 236 -1.93 12.32 23.78
N HIS A 237 -3.16 12.62 23.35
CA HIS A 237 -3.64 13.98 23.01
C HIS A 237 -2.69 14.73 22.04
N LEU A 238 -2.15 13.98 21.05
CA LEU A 238 -1.22 14.56 20.09
C LEU A 238 -1.97 15.34 19.01
N SER A 239 -1.35 16.43 18.53
CA SER A 239 -1.87 17.16 17.38
C SER A 239 -1.85 16.33 16.10
N SER A 240 -2.73 16.66 15.15
CA SER A 240 -2.83 15.94 13.88
C SER A 240 -1.53 15.97 13.08
N ALA A 241 -0.75 17.05 13.19
CA ALA A 241 0.60 17.13 12.59
C ALA A 241 1.55 16.06 13.16
N ARG A 242 1.56 15.88 14.49
CA ARG A 242 2.37 14.84 15.15
C ARG A 242 1.92 13.43 14.76
N ILE A 243 0.60 13.20 14.69
CA ILE A 243 0.01 11.95 14.21
C ILE A 243 0.44 11.68 12.76
N GLY A 244 0.38 12.70 11.90
CA GLY A 244 0.84 12.63 10.51
C GLY A 244 2.31 12.23 10.39
N VAL A 245 3.17 12.78 11.25
CA VAL A 245 4.60 12.39 11.32
C VAL A 245 4.75 10.91 11.68
N LEU A 246 4.03 10.41 12.67
CA LEU A 246 4.11 9.00 13.08
C LEU A 246 3.73 8.04 11.96
N VAL A 247 2.66 8.34 11.23
CA VAL A 247 2.20 7.52 10.09
C VAL A 247 3.18 7.61 8.92
N MET A 248 3.72 8.80 8.64
CA MET A 248 4.75 9.01 7.62
C MET A 248 5.99 8.15 7.87
N LEU A 249 6.47 8.08 9.12
CA LEU A 249 7.74 7.45 9.47
C LEU A 249 7.83 5.99 9.01
N GLY A 250 6.75 5.21 9.19
CA GLY A 250 6.72 3.82 8.77
C GLY A 250 6.98 3.65 7.26
N VAL A 251 6.41 4.53 6.44
CA VAL A 251 6.58 4.52 4.98
C VAL A 251 7.92 5.10 4.57
N PHE A 252 8.27 6.27 5.10
CA PHE A 252 9.47 7.02 4.74
C PHE A 252 10.75 6.26 5.09
N VAL A 253 10.85 5.78 6.33
CA VAL A 253 12.01 4.99 6.78
C VAL A 253 12.11 3.69 5.99
N SER A 254 10.98 3.01 5.73
CA SER A 254 10.96 1.81 4.90
C SER A 254 11.49 2.12 3.50
N GLY A 255 11.06 3.22 2.88
CA GLY A 255 11.53 3.64 1.56
C GLY A 255 13.04 3.89 1.49
N ILE A 256 13.60 4.61 2.48
CA ILE A 256 15.04 4.88 2.56
C ILE A 256 15.84 3.59 2.75
N VAL A 257 15.39 2.73 3.66
CA VAL A 257 16.08 1.46 3.99
C VAL A 257 16.01 0.48 2.81
N GLN A 258 14.93 0.49 2.02
CA GLN A 258 14.81 -0.38 0.84
C GLN A 258 15.91 -0.16 -0.19
N LEU A 259 16.44 1.06 -0.34
CA LEU A 259 17.47 1.37 -1.33
C LEU A 259 18.78 0.57 -1.11
N PRO A 260 19.43 0.63 0.07
CA PRO A 260 20.61 -0.18 0.36
C PRO A 260 20.27 -1.67 0.50
N MET A 261 19.12 -2.01 1.08
CA MET A 261 18.72 -3.41 1.31
C MET A 261 18.39 -4.14 0.01
N GLY A 262 17.92 -3.46 -1.02
CA GLY A 262 17.75 -4.03 -2.35
C GLY A 262 19.07 -4.54 -2.93
N ARG A 263 20.15 -3.72 -2.85
CA ARG A 263 21.49 -4.14 -3.28
C ARG A 263 22.04 -5.27 -2.41
N LEU A 264 21.75 -5.23 -1.12
CA LEU A 264 22.18 -6.26 -0.18
C LEU A 264 21.46 -7.59 -0.42
N ALA A 265 20.20 -7.57 -0.84
CA ALA A 265 19.43 -8.77 -1.22
C ALA A 265 19.99 -9.52 -2.42
N ASP A 266 20.81 -8.86 -3.25
CA ASP A 266 21.54 -9.52 -4.35
C ASP A 266 22.78 -10.28 -3.86
N ARG A 267 23.32 -9.93 -2.69
CA ARG A 267 24.56 -10.48 -2.12
C ARG A 267 24.35 -11.39 -0.92
N MET A 268 23.29 -11.14 -0.15
CA MET A 268 22.98 -11.88 1.08
C MET A 268 21.88 -12.92 0.86
N ASN A 269 21.69 -13.77 1.87
CA ASN A 269 20.59 -14.73 1.88
C ASN A 269 19.24 -13.99 2.04
N ARG A 270 18.47 -13.92 0.96
CA ARG A 270 17.15 -13.27 0.90
C ARG A 270 16.17 -13.81 1.94
N LYS A 271 16.22 -15.13 2.23
CA LYS A 271 15.33 -15.75 3.25
C LYS A 271 15.61 -15.17 4.64
N VAL A 272 16.90 -15.03 4.99
CA VAL A 272 17.31 -14.44 6.28
C VAL A 272 16.86 -13.00 6.38
N MET A 273 17.00 -12.21 5.30
CA MET A 273 16.54 -10.81 5.29
C MET A 273 15.03 -10.70 5.53
N VAL A 274 14.22 -11.55 4.89
CA VAL A 274 12.76 -11.58 5.10
C VAL A 274 12.44 -11.91 6.56
N VAL A 275 13.09 -12.91 7.14
CA VAL A 275 12.86 -13.31 8.53
C VAL A 275 13.29 -12.23 9.51
N VAL A 276 14.49 -11.67 9.36
CA VAL A 276 14.99 -10.60 10.25
C VAL A 276 14.10 -9.37 10.19
N GLY A 277 13.75 -8.91 8.97
CA GLY A 277 12.85 -7.77 8.82
C GLY A 277 11.45 -8.03 9.38
N GLY A 278 10.94 -9.26 9.21
CA GLY A 278 9.67 -9.67 9.81
C GLY A 278 9.68 -9.71 11.34
N LEU A 279 10.76 -10.20 11.94
CA LEU A 279 10.93 -10.22 13.40
C LEU A 279 11.05 -8.79 13.97
N ILE A 280 11.77 -7.90 13.28
CA ILE A 280 11.85 -6.48 13.65
C ILE A 280 10.46 -5.84 13.61
N ALA A 281 9.68 -6.10 12.54
CA ALA A 281 8.31 -5.60 12.43
C ALA A 281 7.41 -6.15 13.54
N ALA A 282 7.52 -7.45 13.88
CA ALA A 282 6.77 -8.06 14.98
C ALA A 282 7.14 -7.44 16.35
N ALA A 283 8.44 -7.21 16.59
CA ALA A 283 8.92 -6.54 17.80
C ALA A 283 8.37 -5.11 17.92
N ALA A 284 8.35 -4.36 16.81
CA ALA A 284 7.74 -3.04 16.77
C ALA A 284 6.24 -3.08 17.11
N MET A 285 5.50 -4.07 16.58
CA MET A 285 4.07 -4.24 16.90
C MET A 285 3.84 -4.53 18.39
N ILE A 286 4.70 -5.32 19.04
CA ILE A 286 4.64 -5.52 20.49
C ILE A 286 4.93 -4.22 21.24
N ALA A 287 5.93 -3.45 20.77
CA ALA A 287 6.31 -2.22 21.41
C ALA A 287 5.21 -1.15 21.37
N TYR A 288 4.38 -1.09 20.31
CA TYR A 288 3.23 -0.17 20.24
C TYR A 288 2.26 -0.31 21.42
N GLN A 289 2.12 -1.51 22.00
CA GLN A 289 1.25 -1.72 23.17
C GLN A 289 1.68 -0.92 24.40
N ARG A 290 2.98 -0.63 24.52
CA ARG A 290 3.58 0.09 25.65
C ARG A 290 3.83 1.55 25.32
N ALA A 291 3.17 2.10 24.32
CA ALA A 291 3.34 3.50 23.91
C ALA A 291 2.84 4.45 25.02
N PHE A 292 3.67 5.37 25.44
CA PHE A 292 3.37 6.36 26.49
C PHE A 292 3.84 7.78 26.13
N SER A 293 4.54 7.98 25.03
CA SER A 293 4.97 9.29 24.56
C SER A 293 5.13 9.33 23.04
N PHE A 294 5.20 10.56 22.49
CA PHE A 294 5.45 10.79 21.08
C PHE A 294 6.81 10.22 20.65
N GLU A 295 7.86 10.47 21.44
CA GLU A 295 9.23 10.04 21.15
C GLU A 295 9.33 8.51 21.11
N TYR A 296 8.59 7.83 21.99
CA TYR A 296 8.51 6.38 22.01
C TYR A 296 7.82 5.86 20.74
N LEU A 297 6.68 6.43 20.37
CA LEU A 297 5.98 6.09 19.13
C LEU A 297 6.82 6.39 17.89
N PHE A 298 7.57 7.50 17.90
CA PHE A 298 8.49 7.87 16.83
C PHE A 298 9.55 6.77 16.60
N GLY A 299 10.22 6.35 17.68
CA GLY A 299 11.23 5.27 17.62
C GLY A 299 10.65 3.95 17.11
N ILE A 300 9.45 3.58 17.58
CA ILE A 300 8.79 2.34 17.16
C ILE A 300 8.35 2.41 15.69
N SER A 301 7.82 3.55 15.22
CA SER A 301 7.44 3.73 13.82
C SER A 301 8.66 3.64 12.90
N CYS A 302 9.81 4.16 13.33
CA CYS A 302 11.09 3.96 12.64
C CYS A 302 11.48 2.48 12.62
N LEU A 303 11.37 1.78 13.75
CA LEU A 303 11.70 0.35 13.85
C LEU A 303 10.83 -0.49 12.92
N PHE A 304 9.52 -0.23 12.88
CA PHE A 304 8.61 -0.89 11.94
C PHE A 304 9.00 -0.64 10.49
N GLY A 305 9.34 0.62 10.16
CA GLY A 305 9.84 1.02 8.84
C GLY A 305 11.13 0.30 8.45
N ILE A 306 12.07 0.15 9.37
CA ILE A 306 13.33 -0.61 9.17
C ILE A 306 13.00 -2.07 8.86
N GLY A 307 12.14 -2.71 9.65
CA GLY A 307 11.71 -4.08 9.42
C GLY A 307 11.15 -4.30 8.01
N GLY A 308 10.25 -3.43 7.56
CA GLY A 308 9.69 -3.45 6.22
C GLY A 308 10.73 -3.16 5.14
N GLY A 309 11.63 -2.20 5.39
CA GLY A 309 12.71 -1.83 4.48
C GLY A 309 13.70 -2.97 4.21
N ILE A 310 13.93 -3.85 5.19
CA ILE A 310 14.79 -5.04 5.06
C ILE A 310 14.02 -6.17 4.37
N ALA A 311 12.80 -6.45 4.80
CA ALA A 311 12.05 -7.63 4.34
C ALA A 311 11.53 -7.50 2.91
N MET A 312 10.98 -6.33 2.52
CA MET A 312 10.22 -6.20 1.27
C MET A 312 11.06 -6.37 0.00
N PRO A 313 12.26 -5.76 -0.15
CA PRO A 313 13.06 -5.99 -1.36
C PRO A 313 13.51 -7.45 -1.49
N ALA A 314 13.87 -8.11 -0.39
CA ALA A 314 14.23 -9.53 -0.40
C ALA A 314 13.04 -10.43 -0.75
N LEU A 315 11.85 -10.15 -0.22
CA LEU A 315 10.60 -10.84 -0.56
C LEU A 315 10.29 -10.73 -2.05
N MET A 316 10.36 -9.51 -2.60
CA MET A 316 10.11 -9.26 -4.02
C MET A 316 11.16 -9.92 -4.92
N ALA A 317 12.43 -9.94 -4.51
CA ALA A 317 13.49 -10.64 -5.25
C ALA A 317 13.24 -12.15 -5.32
N ILE A 318 12.75 -12.78 -4.24
CA ILE A 318 12.35 -14.21 -4.26
C ILE A 318 11.14 -14.40 -5.18
N ALA A 319 10.14 -13.51 -5.09
CA ALA A 319 8.93 -13.58 -5.91
C ALA A 319 9.23 -13.46 -7.41
N VAL A 320 10.13 -12.55 -7.80
CA VAL A 320 10.60 -12.40 -9.18
C VAL A 320 11.28 -13.68 -9.66
N THR A 321 12.20 -14.23 -8.87
CA THR A 321 12.89 -15.50 -9.23
C THR A 321 11.89 -16.66 -9.42
N LYS A 322 10.93 -16.80 -8.50
CA LYS A 322 9.88 -17.84 -8.60
C LYS A 322 8.92 -17.59 -9.76
N GLY A 323 8.56 -16.35 -10.02
CA GLY A 323 7.74 -15.96 -11.17
C GLY A 323 8.41 -16.26 -12.51
N GLN A 324 9.72 -16.07 -12.62
CA GLN A 324 10.52 -16.44 -13.80
C GLN A 324 10.59 -17.96 -13.97
N GLN A 325 10.89 -18.70 -12.89
CA GLN A 325 10.96 -20.17 -12.93
C GLN A 325 9.62 -20.82 -13.32
N ALA A 326 8.51 -20.22 -12.89
CA ALA A 326 7.16 -20.69 -13.21
C ALA A 326 6.62 -20.16 -14.54
N GLU A 327 7.38 -19.32 -15.27
CA GLU A 327 6.92 -18.56 -16.44
C GLU A 327 5.60 -17.77 -16.21
N ALA A 328 5.35 -17.41 -14.94
CA ALA A 328 4.09 -16.85 -14.46
C ALA A 328 4.29 -15.56 -13.63
N MET A 329 5.25 -14.72 -14.03
CA MET A 329 5.63 -13.51 -13.28
C MET A 329 4.41 -12.65 -12.89
N GLY A 330 3.53 -12.36 -13.85
CA GLY A 330 2.35 -11.54 -13.61
C GLY A 330 1.40 -12.16 -12.57
N SER A 331 1.22 -13.47 -12.60
CA SER A 331 0.34 -14.17 -11.65
C SER A 331 0.92 -14.19 -10.23
N VAL A 332 2.24 -14.38 -10.08
CA VAL A 332 2.90 -14.34 -8.77
C VAL A 332 2.83 -12.94 -8.16
N ILE A 333 3.11 -11.90 -8.95
CA ILE A 333 3.02 -10.51 -8.47
C ILE A 333 1.57 -10.13 -8.13
N SER A 334 0.59 -10.57 -8.94
CA SER A 334 -0.84 -10.34 -8.66
C SER A 334 -1.27 -11.02 -7.36
N LEU A 335 -0.80 -12.25 -7.09
CA LEU A 335 -1.09 -12.96 -5.85
C LEU A 335 -0.54 -12.19 -4.63
N LEU A 336 0.68 -11.68 -4.71
CA LEU A 336 1.27 -10.86 -3.64
C LEU A 336 0.52 -9.53 -3.45
N THR A 337 0.02 -8.92 -4.52
CA THR A 337 -0.79 -7.71 -4.45
C THR A 337 -2.15 -8.00 -3.79
N MET A 338 -2.75 -9.16 -4.09
CA MET A 338 -3.96 -9.62 -3.42
C MET A 338 -3.69 -9.89 -1.93
N GLY A 339 -2.57 -10.54 -1.59
CA GLY A 339 -2.12 -10.73 -0.20
C GLY A 339 -1.97 -9.40 0.54
N HIS A 340 -1.45 -8.36 -0.12
CA HIS A 340 -1.37 -7.01 0.44
C HIS A 340 -2.76 -6.43 0.79
N SER A 341 -3.70 -6.47 -0.12
CA SER A 341 -5.03 -5.88 0.09
C SER A 341 -5.86 -6.67 1.12
N LEU A 342 -5.81 -8.01 1.05
CA LEU A 342 -6.48 -8.87 2.03
C LEU A 342 -5.87 -8.73 3.43
N GLY A 343 -4.54 -8.60 3.50
CA GLY A 343 -3.85 -8.37 4.77
C GLY A 343 -4.29 -7.05 5.40
N MET A 344 -4.31 -5.96 4.65
CA MET A 344 -4.80 -4.67 5.16
C MET A 344 -6.23 -4.76 5.68
N MET A 345 -7.12 -5.46 4.96
CA MET A 345 -8.50 -5.66 5.38
C MET A 345 -8.58 -6.44 6.70
N VAL A 346 -7.94 -7.62 6.74
CA VAL A 346 -8.01 -8.49 7.93
C VAL A 346 -7.33 -7.84 9.12
N GLY A 347 -6.20 -7.15 8.91
CA GLY A 347 -5.51 -6.43 9.97
C GLY A 347 -6.35 -5.31 10.58
N SER A 348 -6.95 -4.45 9.75
CA SER A 348 -7.76 -3.34 10.24
C SER A 348 -9.07 -3.81 10.89
N MET A 349 -9.79 -4.77 10.28
CA MET A 349 -11.04 -5.30 10.85
C MET A 349 -10.78 -6.11 12.13
N GLY A 350 -9.76 -6.98 12.12
CA GLY A 350 -9.39 -7.77 13.31
C GLY A 350 -8.94 -6.90 14.46
N ALA A 351 -8.15 -5.85 14.20
CA ALA A 351 -7.77 -4.87 15.21
C ALA A 351 -8.98 -4.11 15.77
N GLY A 352 -9.95 -3.79 14.90
CA GLY A 352 -11.20 -3.17 15.33
C GLY A 352 -12.00 -4.03 16.30
N VAL A 353 -12.14 -5.32 16.00
CA VAL A 353 -12.79 -6.28 16.90
C VAL A 353 -12.03 -6.38 18.22
N MET A 354 -10.68 -6.42 18.19
CA MET A 354 -9.88 -6.46 19.42
C MET A 354 -10.05 -5.19 20.25
N MET A 355 -10.12 -4.03 19.62
CA MET A 355 -10.41 -2.77 20.31
C MET A 355 -11.77 -2.79 21.00
N ASP A 356 -12.83 -3.28 20.32
CA ASP A 356 -14.20 -3.29 20.86
C ASP A 356 -14.39 -4.31 22.00
N TRP A 357 -13.69 -5.46 21.94
CA TRP A 357 -13.86 -6.54 22.92
C TRP A 357 -12.91 -6.44 24.12
N PHE A 358 -11.76 -5.83 23.94
CA PHE A 358 -10.71 -5.77 24.95
C PHE A 358 -10.21 -4.35 25.16
N ASP A 359 -9.24 -3.91 24.34
CA ASP A 359 -8.59 -2.61 24.44
C ASP A 359 -7.91 -2.24 23.12
N LEU A 360 -7.79 -0.94 22.85
CA LEU A 360 -7.10 -0.38 21.70
C LEU A 360 -5.64 -0.90 21.58
N ARG A 361 -4.94 -1.06 22.70
CA ARG A 361 -3.55 -1.53 22.74
C ARG A 361 -3.40 -3.00 22.32
N ILE A 362 -4.40 -3.84 22.63
CA ILE A 362 -4.43 -5.26 22.25
C ILE A 362 -4.54 -5.43 20.72
N ALA A 363 -5.09 -4.46 20.02
CA ALA A 363 -5.12 -4.45 18.56
C ALA A 363 -3.70 -4.61 17.93
N PHE A 364 -2.69 -3.98 18.53
CA PHE A 364 -1.30 -4.11 18.06
C PHE A 364 -0.71 -5.49 18.36
N PHE A 365 -1.13 -6.15 19.44
CA PHE A 365 -0.71 -7.53 19.74
C PHE A 365 -1.19 -8.50 18.68
N LEU A 366 -2.41 -8.35 18.20
CA LEU A 366 -2.91 -9.14 17.07
C LEU A 366 -1.96 -9.02 15.86
N GLY A 367 -1.53 -7.80 15.54
CA GLY A 367 -0.57 -7.56 14.45
C GLY A 367 0.76 -8.28 14.66
N ALA A 368 1.27 -8.30 15.91
CA ALA A 368 2.49 -9.02 16.27
C ALA A 368 2.32 -10.53 16.10
N VAL A 369 1.22 -11.10 16.61
CA VAL A 369 0.91 -12.54 16.50
C VAL A 369 0.82 -12.96 15.03
N LEU A 370 0.08 -12.20 14.22
CA LEU A 370 -0.02 -12.47 12.79
C LEU A 370 1.36 -12.44 12.14
N MET A 371 2.21 -11.46 12.48
CA MET A 371 3.55 -11.35 11.91
C MET A 371 4.44 -12.53 12.30
N PHE A 372 4.40 -13.00 13.55
CA PHE A 372 5.13 -14.21 13.98
C PHE A 372 4.65 -15.44 13.23
N ILE A 373 3.33 -15.62 13.06
CA ILE A 373 2.76 -16.71 12.26
C ILE A 373 3.27 -16.63 10.82
N GLY A 374 3.27 -15.42 10.23
CA GLY A 374 3.77 -15.20 8.88
C GLY A 374 5.24 -15.56 8.72
N VAL A 375 6.09 -15.15 9.65
CA VAL A 375 7.53 -15.49 9.66
C VAL A 375 7.73 -17.00 9.83
N ALA A 376 7.04 -17.63 10.76
CA ALA A 376 7.14 -19.07 11.01
C ALA A 376 6.69 -19.88 9.78
N PHE A 377 5.56 -19.49 9.18
CA PHE A 377 5.04 -20.17 7.99
C PHE A 377 5.97 -19.97 6.79
N PHE A 378 6.52 -18.76 6.60
CA PHE A 378 7.50 -18.48 5.57
C PHE A 378 8.74 -19.36 5.71
N MET A 379 9.30 -19.46 6.93
CA MET A 379 10.43 -20.34 7.21
C MET A 379 10.11 -21.81 6.91
N PHE A 380 8.94 -22.28 7.33
CA PHE A 380 8.49 -23.65 7.08
C PHE A 380 8.40 -23.97 5.58
N CYS A 381 7.79 -23.05 4.80
CA CYS A 381 7.61 -23.23 3.37
C CYS A 381 8.93 -23.23 2.59
N LEU A 382 9.89 -22.38 2.97
CA LEU A 382 11.16 -22.24 2.25
C LEU A 382 12.31 -23.08 2.82
N ARG A 383 12.07 -23.90 3.86
CA ARG A 383 13.11 -24.75 4.47
C ARG A 383 13.73 -25.75 3.51
N LYS A 384 12.94 -26.29 2.59
CA LYS A 384 13.35 -27.33 1.62
C LYS A 384 13.72 -26.79 0.25
N ASP A 385 13.59 -25.48 0.01
CA ASP A 385 13.96 -24.89 -1.27
C ASP A 385 15.49 -24.74 -1.34
N PRO A 386 16.15 -25.29 -2.37
CA PRO A 386 17.58 -25.05 -2.55
C PRO A 386 17.83 -23.56 -2.69
N ASN A 387 18.96 -23.11 -2.14
CA ASN A 387 19.36 -21.71 -2.09
C ASN A 387 19.29 -21.07 -3.50
N PRO A 388 18.51 -20.00 -3.74
CA PRO A 388 18.41 -19.38 -5.06
C PRO A 388 19.71 -18.68 -5.54
N LYS A 389 20.84 -18.85 -4.84
CA LYS A 389 22.15 -18.30 -5.21
C LYS A 389 22.96 -19.16 -6.19
N SER A 390 22.50 -20.33 -6.62
CA SER A 390 23.20 -21.07 -7.67
C SER A 390 22.79 -20.57 -9.06
N PHE A 391 23.19 -19.35 -9.42
CA PHE A 391 23.41 -19.06 -10.82
C PHE A 391 24.80 -19.65 -11.17
N PRO A 392 24.92 -20.45 -12.19
CA PRO A 392 26.24 -20.74 -12.75
C PRO A 392 26.85 -19.41 -13.22
N GLU A 393 28.13 -19.24 -12.93
CA GLU A 393 28.97 -18.14 -13.40
C GLU A 393 28.96 -18.01 -14.91
#